data_f8cdb2f9476bb22338bf961bf2a03670
#
_entry.id   f8cdb2f9476bb22338bf961bf2a03670
#
_cell.length_a   1.000
_cell.length_b   1.000
_cell.length_c   1.000
_cell.angle_alpha   90.00
_cell.angle_beta   90.00
_cell.angle_gamma   90.00
#
_symmetry.space_group_name_H-M   'P 1'
#
loop_
_entity.id
_entity.type
_entity.pdbx_description
1 polymer ?
#
loop_
_entity_poly.entity_id
_entity_poly.type
_entity_poly.pdbx_seq_one_letter_code
_entity_poly.pdbx_strand_id
1 'polypeptide(L)'
;MAITAKLVMELREKTGCGMMECKKALAEVDGNFDEAVKLLRERGLAVAQKKSSRVAADGVVDILKSADGKTTAIIEVNSETDFVAKNESFCEFVAGILRTIIANKPADIDTLKALPYDGKDVTVEA
;
A
#
# COMPACT_ATOMS: atom_id res chain seq x y z
N MET A 1 13.81 -15.14 -20.40
CA MET A 1 13.98 -15.89 -19.13
C MET A 1 12.72 -16.70 -18.81
N ALA A 2 12.86 -17.90 -18.31
CA ALA A 2 11.67 -18.71 -17.99
C ALA A 2 10.93 -18.13 -16.77
N ILE A 3 9.62 -17.95 -16.92
CA ILE A 3 8.76 -17.46 -15.84
C ILE A 3 8.36 -18.68 -15.00
N THR A 4 8.95 -18.78 -13.81
CA THR A 4 8.66 -19.88 -12.88
C THR A 4 7.53 -19.50 -11.91
N ALA A 5 6.82 -20.49 -11.39
CA ALA A 5 5.81 -20.26 -10.35
C ALA A 5 6.41 -19.54 -9.11
N LYS A 6 7.65 -19.88 -8.77
CA LYS A 6 8.38 -19.22 -7.67
C LYS A 6 8.54 -17.72 -7.93
N LEU A 7 8.98 -17.34 -9.13
CA LEU A 7 9.17 -15.92 -9.50
C LEU A 7 7.84 -15.15 -9.44
N VAL A 8 6.74 -15.76 -9.86
CA VAL A 8 5.40 -15.16 -9.77
C VAL A 8 4.98 -14.98 -8.31
N MET A 9 5.24 -15.95 -7.46
CA MET A 9 4.93 -15.86 -6.02
C MET A 9 5.74 -14.75 -5.34
N GLU A 10 7.03 -14.68 -5.60
CA GLU A 10 7.91 -13.63 -5.06
C GLU A 10 7.43 -12.22 -5.49
N LEU A 11 7.03 -12.07 -6.76
CA LEU A 11 6.48 -10.82 -7.26
C LEU A 11 5.17 -10.45 -6.57
N ARG A 12 4.30 -11.43 -6.34
CA ARG A 12 3.05 -11.25 -5.59
C ARG A 12 3.30 -10.81 -4.16
N GLU A 13 4.24 -11.45 -3.47
CA GLU A 13 4.60 -11.09 -2.10
C GLU A 13 5.13 -9.65 -2.01
N LYS A 14 5.92 -9.25 -2.99
CA LYS A 14 6.50 -7.90 -3.04
C LYS A 14 5.48 -6.81 -3.41
N THR A 15 4.55 -7.09 -4.30
CA THR A 15 3.63 -6.08 -4.86
C THR A 15 2.22 -6.13 -4.31
N GLY A 16 1.80 -7.25 -3.73
CA GLY A 16 0.42 -7.48 -3.30
C GLY A 16 -0.58 -7.68 -4.46
N CYS A 17 -0.11 -7.72 -5.70
CA CYS A 17 -0.96 -7.90 -6.88
C CYS A 17 -1.44 -9.36 -7.04
N GLY A 18 -2.50 -9.56 -7.81
CA GLY A 18 -3.02 -10.89 -8.11
C GLY A 18 -2.03 -11.76 -8.90
N MET A 19 -2.10 -13.09 -8.72
CA MET A 19 -1.19 -14.05 -9.38
C MET A 19 -1.16 -13.89 -10.90
N MET A 20 -2.32 -13.73 -11.52
CA MET A 20 -2.42 -13.59 -12.98
C MET A 20 -1.84 -12.26 -13.47
N GLU A 21 -1.99 -11.21 -12.69
CA GLU A 21 -1.39 -9.90 -12.97
C GLU A 21 0.14 -9.96 -12.90
N CYS A 22 0.67 -10.60 -11.87
CA CYS A 22 2.11 -10.83 -11.72
C CYS A 22 2.68 -11.65 -12.87
N LYS A 23 1.99 -12.72 -13.26
CA LYS A 23 2.39 -13.55 -14.41
C LYS A 23 2.40 -12.77 -15.72
N LYS A 24 1.37 -11.97 -15.98
CA LYS A 24 1.30 -11.11 -17.18
C LYS A 24 2.42 -10.08 -17.20
N ALA A 25 2.64 -9.39 -16.07
CA ALA A 25 3.70 -8.40 -15.97
C ALA A 25 5.08 -9.00 -16.24
N LEU A 26 5.39 -10.17 -15.67
CA LEU A 26 6.63 -10.88 -15.95
C LEU A 26 6.77 -11.29 -17.42
N ALA A 27 5.68 -11.71 -18.05
CA ALA A 27 5.69 -12.05 -19.48
C ALA A 27 6.00 -10.82 -20.35
N GLU A 28 5.47 -9.66 -20.02
CA GLU A 28 5.68 -8.43 -20.78
C GLU A 28 7.11 -7.88 -20.67
N VAL A 29 7.78 -8.15 -19.56
CA VAL A 29 9.17 -7.70 -19.32
C VAL A 29 10.19 -8.86 -19.41
N ASP A 30 9.82 -9.93 -20.08
CA ASP A 30 10.68 -11.08 -20.37
C ASP A 30 11.34 -11.69 -19.11
N GLY A 31 10.58 -11.74 -18.02
CA GLY A 31 11.01 -12.30 -16.74
C GLY A 31 11.87 -11.38 -15.87
N ASN A 32 12.07 -10.12 -16.26
CA ASN A 32 12.81 -9.17 -15.46
C ASN A 32 11.98 -8.74 -14.24
N PHE A 33 12.41 -9.15 -13.05
CA PHE A 33 11.68 -8.95 -11.81
C PHE A 33 11.51 -7.46 -11.44
N ASP A 34 12.57 -6.68 -11.54
CA ASP A 34 12.53 -5.26 -11.15
C ASP A 34 11.67 -4.43 -12.11
N GLU A 35 11.73 -4.73 -13.40
CA GLU A 35 10.84 -4.10 -14.39
C GLU A 35 9.38 -4.52 -14.20
N ALA A 36 9.12 -5.76 -13.81
CA ALA A 36 7.78 -6.22 -13.47
C ALA A 36 7.20 -5.48 -12.25
N VAL A 37 8.00 -5.27 -11.22
CA VAL A 37 7.61 -4.46 -10.04
C VAL A 37 7.25 -3.04 -10.46
N LYS A 38 8.09 -2.41 -11.28
CA LYS A 38 7.86 -1.06 -11.79
C LYS A 38 6.57 -0.98 -12.62
N LEU A 39 6.38 -1.92 -13.55
CA LEU A 39 5.20 -1.99 -14.39
C LEU A 39 3.91 -2.13 -13.56
N LEU A 40 3.92 -2.98 -12.54
CA LEU A 40 2.76 -3.17 -11.66
C LEU A 40 2.47 -1.92 -10.82
N ARG A 41 3.49 -1.23 -10.35
CA ARG A 41 3.33 0.06 -9.65
C ARG A 41 2.71 1.13 -10.54
N GLU A 42 3.18 1.27 -11.77
CA GLU A 42 2.63 2.21 -12.75
C GLU A 42 1.16 1.91 -13.07
N ARG A 43 0.79 0.64 -13.22
CA ARG A 43 -0.60 0.21 -13.41
C ARG A 43 -1.47 0.51 -12.20
N GLY A 44 -0.96 0.29 -11.00
CA GLY A 44 -1.64 0.63 -9.75
C GLY A 44 -1.94 2.12 -9.65
N LEU A 45 -0.98 2.97 -9.97
CA LEU A 45 -1.16 4.42 -10.01
C LEU A 45 -2.23 4.85 -11.02
N ALA A 46 -2.25 4.25 -12.21
CA ALA A 46 -3.26 4.55 -13.22
C ALA A 46 -4.67 4.17 -12.77
N VAL A 47 -4.83 3.02 -12.10
CA VAL A 47 -6.11 2.58 -11.53
C VAL A 47 -6.53 3.50 -10.40
N ALA A 48 -5.63 3.86 -9.50
CA ALA A 48 -5.90 4.79 -8.40
C ALA A 48 -6.37 6.15 -8.92
N GLN A 49 -5.73 6.67 -9.97
CA GLN A 49 -6.13 7.93 -10.59
C GLN A 49 -7.54 7.87 -11.19
N LYS A 50 -7.89 6.77 -11.86
CA LYS A 50 -9.26 6.58 -12.41
C LYS A 50 -10.32 6.53 -11.33
N LYS A 51 -9.98 6.01 -10.15
CA LYS A 51 -10.90 5.87 -9.01
C LYS A 51 -10.91 7.07 -8.07
N SER A 52 -10.04 8.06 -8.26
CA SER A 52 -9.86 9.19 -7.34
C SER A 52 -11.12 10.05 -7.13
N SER A 53 -12.05 10.05 -8.11
CA SER A 53 -13.31 10.78 -8.03
C SER A 53 -14.43 10.01 -7.32
N ARG A 54 -14.23 8.77 -6.94
CA ARG A 54 -15.26 7.96 -6.26
C ARG A 54 -15.45 8.43 -4.83
N VAL A 55 -16.71 8.44 -4.38
CA VAL A 55 -17.04 8.81 -3.00
C VAL A 55 -16.61 7.69 -2.05
N ALA A 56 -15.82 8.04 -1.03
CA ALA A 56 -15.39 7.16 0.04
C ALA A 56 -16.01 7.64 1.36
N ALA A 57 -17.27 7.20 1.62
CA ALA A 57 -18.05 7.61 2.78
C ALA A 57 -17.85 6.73 4.01
N ASP A 58 -17.37 5.51 3.82
CA ASP A 58 -17.00 4.58 4.89
C ASP A 58 -15.51 4.72 5.23
N GLY A 59 -15.03 3.99 6.22
CA GLY A 59 -13.62 4.01 6.58
C GLY A 59 -13.34 3.52 7.99
N VAL A 60 -12.09 3.73 8.40
CA VAL A 60 -11.59 3.37 9.72
C VAL A 60 -11.01 4.60 10.39
N VAL A 61 -11.36 4.82 11.65
CA VAL A 61 -10.68 5.73 12.57
C VAL A 61 -9.92 4.88 13.57
N ASP A 62 -8.63 5.12 13.72
CA ASP A 62 -7.79 4.36 14.64
C ASP A 62 -6.79 5.27 15.34
N ILE A 63 -6.29 4.81 16.47
CA ILE A 63 -5.39 5.56 17.36
C ILE A 63 -4.22 4.66 17.73
N LEU A 64 -3.01 5.22 17.73
CA LEU A 64 -1.82 4.55 18.23
C LEU A 64 -1.07 5.48 19.18
N LYS A 65 -0.68 4.93 20.33
CA LYS A 65 0.16 5.60 21.32
C LYS A 65 1.58 5.08 21.23
N SER A 66 2.57 5.97 21.32
CA SER A 66 3.98 5.57 21.36
C SER A 66 4.32 4.75 22.61
N ALA A 67 5.39 3.95 22.54
CA ALA A 67 5.83 3.10 23.64
C ALA A 67 6.13 3.89 24.95
N ASP A 68 6.66 5.10 24.83
CA ASP A 68 6.94 6.00 25.95
C ASP A 68 5.70 6.77 26.46
N GLY A 69 4.57 6.63 25.78
CA GLY A 69 3.31 7.29 26.13
C GLY A 69 3.25 8.80 25.87
N LYS A 70 4.26 9.38 25.24
CA LYS A 70 4.36 10.84 25.03
C LYS A 70 3.75 11.31 23.71
N THR A 71 3.56 10.42 22.76
CA THR A 71 3.01 10.72 21.43
C THR A 71 1.81 9.84 21.16
N THR A 72 0.72 10.45 20.70
CA THR A 72 -0.47 9.73 20.26
C THR A 72 -0.83 10.22 18.86
N ALA A 73 -1.07 9.30 17.94
CA ALA A 73 -1.57 9.59 16.60
C ALA A 73 -2.99 9.08 16.44
N ILE A 74 -3.80 9.88 15.77
CA ILE A 74 -5.14 9.49 15.35
C ILE A 74 -5.24 9.69 13.83
N ILE A 75 -5.86 8.74 13.14
CA ILE A 75 -6.04 8.79 11.69
C ILE A 75 -7.44 8.31 11.31
N GLU A 76 -7.98 8.93 10.27
CA GLU A 76 -9.14 8.47 9.54
C GLU A 76 -8.70 8.11 8.12
N VAL A 77 -8.98 6.87 7.69
CA VAL A 77 -8.74 6.39 6.33
C VAL A 77 -10.06 5.96 5.73
N ASN A 78 -10.50 6.67 4.70
CA ASN A 78 -11.79 6.42 4.07
C ASN A 78 -11.70 5.31 3.02
N SER A 79 -12.81 4.61 2.84
CA SER A 79 -13.01 3.57 1.84
C SER A 79 -14.35 3.70 1.14
N GLU A 80 -14.49 3.08 -0.02
CA GLU A 80 -15.74 3.13 -0.79
C GLU A 80 -16.88 2.36 -0.10
N THR A 81 -16.57 1.29 0.64
CA THR A 81 -17.54 0.42 1.29
C THR A 81 -17.14 0.04 2.71
N ASP A 82 -18.12 -0.34 3.52
CA ASP A 82 -17.91 -0.90 4.86
C ASP A 82 -17.21 -2.26 4.85
N PHE A 83 -17.37 -3.04 3.77
CA PHE A 83 -16.65 -4.30 3.58
C PHE A 83 -15.13 -4.07 3.51
N VAL A 84 -14.69 -3.05 2.78
CA VAL A 84 -13.26 -2.66 2.75
C VAL A 84 -12.80 -2.20 4.12
N ALA A 85 -13.57 -1.36 4.80
CA ALA A 85 -13.25 -0.87 6.15
C ALA A 85 -13.07 -1.99 7.18
N LYS A 86 -13.77 -3.12 7.02
CA LYS A 86 -13.67 -4.31 7.87
C LYS A 86 -12.62 -5.32 7.40
N ASN A 87 -12.05 -5.14 6.22
CA ASN A 87 -11.05 -6.05 5.67
C ASN A 87 -9.77 -6.02 6.50
N GLU A 88 -9.24 -7.18 6.83
CA GLU A 88 -8.04 -7.32 7.66
C GLU A 88 -6.81 -6.65 7.04
N SER A 89 -6.61 -6.80 5.74
CA SER A 89 -5.50 -6.16 5.01
C SER A 89 -5.61 -4.63 5.04
N PHE A 90 -6.81 -4.09 4.93
CA PHE A 90 -7.05 -2.65 5.03
C PHE A 90 -6.75 -2.12 6.44
N CYS A 91 -7.22 -2.83 7.47
CA CYS A 91 -6.95 -2.47 8.86
C CYS A 91 -5.45 -2.54 9.19
N GLU A 92 -4.73 -3.53 8.66
CA GLU A 92 -3.28 -3.63 8.81
C GLU A 92 -2.56 -2.48 8.08
N PHE A 93 -3.04 -2.08 6.91
CA PHE A 93 -2.53 -0.91 6.21
C PHE A 93 -2.69 0.37 7.04
N VAL A 94 -3.84 0.58 7.65
CA VAL A 94 -4.10 1.72 8.56
C VAL A 94 -3.15 1.68 9.76
N ALA A 95 -2.96 0.51 10.36
CA ALA A 95 -2.02 0.33 11.48
C ALA A 95 -0.58 0.66 11.08
N GLY A 96 -0.15 0.25 9.87
CA GLY A 96 1.17 0.59 9.32
C GLY A 96 1.36 2.09 9.09
N ILE A 97 0.32 2.81 8.65
CA ILE A 97 0.35 4.27 8.54
C ILE A 97 0.52 4.91 9.92
N LEU A 98 -0.19 4.45 10.93
CA LEU A 98 -0.05 4.95 12.29
C LEU A 98 1.36 4.75 12.84
N ARG A 99 1.99 3.60 12.62
CA ARG A 99 3.39 3.36 12.99
C ARG A 99 4.33 4.31 12.29
N THR A 100 4.09 4.60 11.01
CA THR A 100 4.86 5.59 10.24
C THR A 100 4.72 7.00 10.82
N ILE A 101 3.53 7.40 11.21
CA ILE A 101 3.26 8.71 11.82
C ILE A 101 3.99 8.84 13.16
N ILE A 102 3.91 7.85 14.02
CA ILE A 102 4.58 7.85 15.33
C ILE A 102 6.10 7.94 15.18
N ALA A 103 6.68 7.22 14.22
CA ALA A 103 8.12 7.20 14.00
C ALA A 103 8.67 8.50 13.42
N ASN A 104 7.91 9.17 12.54
CA ASN A 104 8.42 10.31 11.74
C ASN A 104 7.76 11.65 12.07
N LYS A 105 6.60 11.68 12.70
CA LYS A 105 5.84 12.89 13.07
C LYS A 105 5.68 13.88 11.90
N PRO A 106 5.09 13.47 10.77
CA PRO A 106 4.93 14.35 9.61
C PRO A 106 4.04 15.55 9.95
N ALA A 107 4.37 16.71 9.36
CA ALA A 107 3.65 17.96 9.62
C ALA A 107 2.29 18.01 8.90
N ASP A 108 2.13 17.31 7.79
CA ASP A 108 0.94 17.30 6.95
C ASP A 108 0.77 15.96 6.21
N ILE A 109 -0.35 15.83 5.49
CA ILE A 109 -0.68 14.62 4.73
C ILE A 109 0.28 14.42 3.54
N ASP A 110 0.67 15.47 2.86
CA ASP A 110 1.57 15.37 1.71
C ASP A 110 2.95 14.87 2.13
N THR A 111 3.47 15.34 3.25
CA THR A 111 4.70 14.81 3.85
C THR A 111 4.56 13.34 4.24
N LEU A 112 3.42 12.96 4.86
CA LEU A 112 3.14 11.58 5.21
C LEU A 112 3.13 10.65 3.99
N LYS A 113 2.49 11.06 2.90
CA LYS A 113 2.42 10.27 1.66
C LYS A 113 3.79 9.96 1.07
N ALA A 114 4.74 10.87 1.21
CA ALA A 114 6.10 10.72 0.69
C ALA A 114 7.02 9.87 1.58
N LEU A 115 6.62 9.59 2.81
CA LEU A 115 7.42 8.78 3.75
C LEU A 115 7.41 7.28 3.38
N PRO A 116 8.48 6.54 3.72
CA PRO A 116 8.46 5.08 3.65
C PRO A 116 7.33 4.51 4.52
N TYR A 117 6.51 3.66 3.93
CA TYR A 117 5.44 2.97 4.64
C TYR A 117 6.02 1.95 5.63
N ASP A 118 5.89 2.21 6.93
CA ASP A 118 6.30 1.32 8.02
C ASP A 118 7.75 0.80 7.86
N GLY A 119 8.66 1.69 7.42
CA GLY A 119 10.08 1.38 7.19
C GLY A 119 10.37 0.50 5.97
N LYS A 120 9.38 0.26 5.10
CA LYS A 120 9.54 -0.51 3.87
C LYS A 120 10.10 0.35 2.72
N ASP A 121 10.42 -0.30 1.61
CA ASP A 121 10.98 0.34 0.41
C ASP A 121 9.93 1.01 -0.50
N VAL A 122 8.69 1.14 -0.04
CA VAL A 122 7.59 1.83 -0.72
C VAL A 122 7.10 2.98 0.13
N THR A 123 6.62 4.04 -0.51
CA THR A 123 6.00 5.16 0.20
C THR A 123 4.58 4.84 0.65
N VAL A 124 4.05 5.62 1.59
CA VAL A 124 2.64 5.51 2.03
C VAL A 124 1.68 5.65 0.85
N GLU A 125 1.96 6.56 -0.09
CA GLU A 125 1.12 6.78 -1.27
C GLU A 125 1.21 5.64 -2.30
N ALA A 126 2.34 4.97 -2.39
CA ALA A 126 2.57 3.89 -3.37
C ALA A 126 1.86 2.53 -3.01
#